data_f5326b208616e4bd8d3094920712d7fb
#
_entry.id   f5326b208616e4bd8d3094920712d7fb
#
_cell.length_a   1.000
_cell.length_b   1.000
_cell.length_c   1.000
_cell.angle_alpha   90.00
_cell.angle_beta   90.00
_cell.angle_gamma   90.00
#
_symmetry.space_group_name_H-M   'P 1'
#
loop_
_entity.id
_entity.type
_entity.pdbx_description
1 polymer ?
#
loop_
_entity_poly.entity_id
_entity_poly.type
_entity_poly.pdbx_seq_one_letter_code
_entity_poly.pdbx_strand_id
1 'polypeptide(L)'
;MNELTLIIDKLGLIPLEGEGGMYCRNYEGAADENGHAAYSSIYYLLTKNSFSHMHRLKTDEIYHFYLGDSMEILLLYPDGHTEVKILGTRLSEGQLPQILVPAGVWQGSRVVDGGKFSLAGTTMAPAYTDGDYEHGDCARSEEHTSEL
;
A
#
# COMPACT_ATOMS: atom_id res chain seq x y z
N MET A 1 -10.43 0.80 -25.44
CA MET A 1 -9.50 0.65 -24.28
C MET A 1 -10.35 0.63 -23.01
N ASN A 2 -10.15 -0.37 -22.16
CA ASN A 2 -10.91 -0.40 -20.93
C ASN A 2 -10.29 0.54 -19.87
N GLU A 3 -11.04 0.75 -18.80
CA GLU A 3 -10.62 1.69 -17.76
C GLU A 3 -9.27 1.33 -17.14
N LEU A 4 -9.07 0.05 -16.87
CA LEU A 4 -7.82 -0.42 -16.25
C LEU A 4 -6.61 -0.15 -17.13
N THR A 5 -6.71 -0.46 -18.42
CA THR A 5 -5.64 -0.19 -19.38
C THR A 5 -5.34 1.31 -19.46
N LEU A 6 -6.38 2.12 -19.46
CA LEU A 6 -6.23 3.58 -19.51
C LEU A 6 -5.48 4.09 -18.27
N ILE A 7 -5.83 3.59 -17.09
CA ILE A 7 -5.17 3.98 -15.85
C ILE A 7 -3.67 3.63 -15.89
N ILE A 8 -3.35 2.40 -16.30
CA ILE A 8 -1.96 1.95 -16.37
C ILE A 8 -1.15 2.82 -17.31
N ASP A 9 -1.71 3.08 -18.50
CA ASP A 9 -1.00 3.89 -19.51
C ASP A 9 -0.86 5.36 -19.09
N LYS A 10 -1.93 5.96 -18.61
CA LYS A 10 -1.93 7.39 -18.25
C LYS A 10 -1.06 7.70 -17.06
N LEU A 11 -1.04 6.82 -16.08
CA LEU A 11 -0.28 7.05 -14.86
C LEU A 11 1.13 6.46 -14.92
N GLY A 12 1.47 5.78 -16.02
CA GLY A 12 2.82 5.22 -16.20
C GLY A 12 3.15 4.11 -15.20
N LEU A 13 2.16 3.27 -14.89
CA LEU A 13 2.35 2.24 -13.86
C LEU A 13 3.19 1.08 -14.37
N ILE A 14 4.08 0.61 -13.53
CA ILE A 14 4.95 -0.55 -13.80
C ILE A 14 4.84 -1.53 -12.64
N PRO A 15 5.17 -2.81 -12.87
CA PRO A 15 5.14 -3.80 -11.78
C PRO A 15 6.07 -3.40 -10.64
N LEU A 16 5.61 -3.61 -9.40
CA LEU A 16 6.43 -3.40 -8.21
C LEU A 16 7.01 -4.74 -7.80
N GLU A 17 8.27 -4.94 -8.17
CA GLU A 17 8.98 -6.19 -7.90
C GLU A 17 9.08 -6.45 -6.39
N GLY A 18 8.85 -7.70 -6.01
CA GLY A 18 8.97 -8.12 -4.61
C GLY A 18 7.73 -7.86 -3.77
N GLU A 19 7.16 -6.67 -3.84
CA GLU A 19 5.98 -6.33 -3.05
C GLU A 19 4.69 -6.80 -3.72
N GLY A 20 4.56 -6.61 -5.02
CA GLY A 20 3.35 -6.92 -5.77
C GLY A 20 2.59 -5.68 -6.17
N GLY A 21 1.66 -5.83 -7.13
CA GLY A 21 0.91 -4.71 -7.68
C GLY A 21 1.71 -3.89 -8.68
N MET A 22 1.18 -2.74 -9.03
CA MET A 22 1.83 -1.80 -9.96
C MET A 22 1.91 -0.42 -9.32
N TYR A 23 2.93 0.35 -9.68
CA TYR A 23 3.14 1.65 -9.05
C TYR A 23 3.82 2.64 -10.00
N CYS A 24 3.75 3.91 -9.63
CA CYS A 24 4.57 4.96 -10.22
C CYS A 24 4.90 5.99 -9.14
N ARG A 25 6.18 6.26 -8.92
CA ARG A 25 6.61 7.31 -8.00
C ARG A 25 6.42 8.64 -8.70
N ASN A 26 5.50 9.45 -8.20
CA ASN A 26 5.08 10.67 -8.91
C ASN A 26 5.69 11.96 -8.34
N TYR A 27 5.79 12.08 -7.02
CA TYR A 27 6.29 13.30 -6.40
C TYR A 27 7.30 12.99 -5.32
N GLU A 28 8.24 13.92 -5.14
CA GLU A 28 9.31 13.78 -4.17
C GLU A 28 9.69 15.16 -3.67
N GLY A 29 9.82 15.32 -2.36
CA GLY A 29 10.20 16.58 -1.76
C GLY A 29 11.70 16.86 -1.91
N ALA A 30 12.11 18.09 -1.57
CA ALA A 30 13.53 18.45 -1.60
C ALA A 30 14.32 17.60 -0.61
N ALA A 31 15.57 17.31 -0.95
CA ALA A 31 16.44 16.52 -0.07
C ALA A 31 16.89 17.34 1.14
N ASP A 32 17.02 16.66 2.29
CA ASP A 32 17.57 17.25 3.50
C ASP A 32 19.12 17.25 3.45
N GLU A 33 19.74 17.62 4.58
CA GLU A 33 21.21 17.68 4.68
C GLU A 33 21.89 16.34 4.38
N ASN A 34 21.20 15.25 4.63
CA ASN A 34 21.74 13.90 4.42
C ASN A 34 21.37 13.33 3.05
N GLY A 35 20.75 14.11 2.18
CA GLY A 35 20.32 13.67 0.87
C GLY A 35 19.03 12.88 0.87
N HIS A 36 18.29 12.86 2.00
CA HIS A 36 17.03 12.15 2.13
C HIS A 36 15.89 13.10 1.76
N ALA A 37 15.06 12.71 0.80
CA ALA A 37 13.94 13.54 0.38
C ALA A 37 12.92 13.70 1.53
N ALA A 38 12.30 14.88 1.59
CA ALA A 38 11.37 15.20 2.67
C ALA A 38 10.11 14.35 2.62
N TYR A 39 9.66 13.98 1.43
CA TYR A 39 8.50 13.09 1.26
C TYR A 39 8.59 12.38 -0.08
N SER A 40 7.83 11.29 -0.21
CA SER A 40 7.61 10.62 -1.48
C SER A 40 6.14 10.25 -1.60
N SER A 41 5.67 10.18 -2.83
CA SER A 41 4.29 9.82 -3.13
C SER A 41 4.28 8.91 -4.34
N ILE A 42 3.41 7.89 -4.31
CA ILE A 42 3.25 6.98 -5.44
C ILE A 42 1.77 6.82 -5.76
N TYR A 43 1.50 6.45 -7.01
CA TYR A 43 0.27 5.76 -7.34
C TYR A 43 0.49 4.27 -7.10
N TYR A 44 -0.52 3.59 -6.60
CA TYR A 44 -0.43 2.15 -6.32
C TYR A 44 -1.72 1.46 -6.77
N LEU A 45 -1.57 0.48 -7.65
CA LEU A 45 -2.69 -0.24 -8.24
C LEU A 45 -2.63 -1.71 -7.89
N LEU A 46 -3.73 -2.23 -7.37
CA LEU A 46 -3.93 -3.66 -7.19
C LEU A 46 -5.11 -4.10 -8.06
N THR A 47 -5.02 -5.32 -8.59
CA THR A 47 -6.10 -5.95 -9.33
C THR A 47 -6.56 -7.19 -8.58
N LYS A 48 -7.65 -7.82 -9.04
CA LYS A 48 -8.16 -9.04 -8.40
C LYS A 48 -7.14 -10.19 -8.42
N ASN A 49 -6.14 -10.11 -9.30
CA ASN A 49 -5.12 -11.15 -9.46
C ASN A 49 -3.78 -10.77 -8.82
N SER A 50 -3.70 -9.64 -8.17
CA SER A 50 -2.48 -9.19 -7.52
C SER A 50 -2.78 -8.71 -6.10
N PHE A 51 -1.76 -8.70 -5.26
CA PHE A 51 -1.88 -8.22 -3.89
C PHE A 51 -0.51 -7.73 -3.43
N SER A 52 -0.53 -6.91 -2.39
CA SER A 52 0.71 -6.45 -1.76
C SER A 52 1.12 -7.49 -0.71
N HIS A 53 2.31 -8.06 -0.88
CA HIS A 53 2.86 -9.03 0.07
C HIS A 53 3.11 -8.38 1.42
N MET A 54 3.07 -9.20 2.48
CA MET A 54 3.36 -8.68 3.82
C MET A 54 4.76 -8.07 3.87
N HIS A 55 4.81 -6.84 4.37
CA HIS A 55 6.05 -6.09 4.51
C HIS A 55 5.88 -5.05 5.61
N ARG A 56 6.99 -4.47 6.05
CA ARG A 56 6.94 -3.34 6.97
C ARG A 56 7.96 -2.29 6.55
N LEU A 57 7.68 -1.07 6.96
CA LEU A 57 8.50 0.09 6.62
C LEU A 57 8.99 0.76 7.89
N LYS A 58 10.10 1.49 7.80
CA LYS A 58 10.67 2.21 8.95
C LYS A 58 10.01 3.55 9.19
N THR A 59 9.13 3.98 8.27
CA THR A 59 8.47 5.27 8.29
C THR A 59 6.96 5.06 8.14
N ASP A 60 6.16 5.95 8.71
CA ASP A 60 4.71 5.93 8.52
C ASP A 60 4.37 6.03 7.04
N GLU A 61 3.33 5.33 6.65
CA GLU A 61 2.80 5.39 5.29
C GLU A 61 1.32 5.75 5.34
N ILE A 62 0.89 6.73 4.55
CA ILE A 62 -0.51 7.13 4.47
C ILE A 62 -1.07 6.70 3.14
N TYR A 63 -2.12 5.88 3.19
CA TYR A 63 -2.86 5.46 1.99
C TYR A 63 -3.98 6.44 1.71
N HIS A 64 -4.21 6.72 0.42
CA HIS A 64 -5.29 7.58 -0.07
C HIS A 64 -6.07 6.82 -1.13
N PHE A 65 -7.37 6.68 -0.95
CA PHE A 65 -8.20 6.02 -1.96
C PHE A 65 -8.50 6.96 -3.11
N TYR A 66 -8.31 6.50 -4.35
CA TYR A 66 -8.59 7.31 -5.53
C TYR A 66 -9.78 6.81 -6.34
N LEU A 67 -9.75 5.57 -6.81
CA LEU A 67 -10.87 5.06 -7.60
C LEU A 67 -10.84 3.53 -7.71
N GLY A 68 -11.94 2.99 -8.25
CA GLY A 68 -12.11 1.56 -8.38
C GLY A 68 -12.82 0.96 -7.17
N ASP A 69 -12.50 -0.29 -6.86
CA ASP A 69 -13.06 -0.99 -5.73
C ASP A 69 -12.23 -0.74 -4.47
N SER A 70 -12.80 -1.03 -3.32
CA SER A 70 -12.12 -0.81 -2.04
C SER A 70 -10.92 -1.73 -1.89
N MET A 71 -9.96 -1.32 -1.07
CA MET A 71 -8.74 -2.08 -0.79
C MET A 71 -8.76 -2.51 0.67
N GLU A 72 -8.58 -3.80 0.90
CA GLU A 72 -8.48 -4.37 2.24
C GLU A 72 -7.03 -4.37 2.68
N ILE A 73 -6.75 -3.80 3.85
CA ILE A 73 -5.40 -3.70 4.38
C ILE A 73 -5.34 -4.46 5.70
N LEU A 74 -4.48 -5.49 5.76
CA LEU A 74 -4.24 -6.25 6.97
C LEU A 74 -3.03 -5.67 7.69
N LEU A 75 -3.17 -5.40 8.97
CA LEU A 75 -2.11 -4.85 9.81
C LEU A 75 -1.79 -5.81 10.94
N LEU A 76 -0.50 -6.10 11.13
CA LEU A 76 -0.01 -6.92 12.23
C LEU A 76 0.90 -6.05 13.10
N TYR A 77 0.45 -5.79 14.32
CA TYR A 77 1.15 -4.89 15.24
C TYR A 77 2.21 -5.61 16.05
N PRO A 78 3.24 -4.88 16.53
CA PRO A 78 4.33 -5.50 17.31
C PRO A 78 3.87 -6.24 18.56
N ASP A 79 2.74 -5.85 19.15
CA ASP A 79 2.20 -6.51 20.34
C ASP A 79 1.44 -7.80 20.01
N GLY A 80 1.33 -8.15 18.74
CA GLY A 80 0.68 -9.37 18.28
C GLY A 80 -0.77 -9.22 17.87
N HIS A 81 -1.41 -8.06 18.14
CA HIS A 81 -2.80 -7.91 17.68
C HIS A 81 -2.84 -7.60 16.19
N THR A 82 -3.97 -7.93 15.57
CA THR A 82 -4.19 -7.72 14.14
C THR A 82 -5.38 -6.82 13.93
N GLU A 83 -5.40 -6.15 12.79
CA GLU A 83 -6.47 -5.25 12.42
C GLU A 83 -6.66 -5.32 10.92
N VAL A 84 -7.91 -5.32 10.45
CA VAL A 84 -8.22 -5.21 9.02
C VAL A 84 -8.94 -3.88 8.83
N LYS A 85 -8.39 -3.05 7.94
CA LYS A 85 -8.99 -1.77 7.58
C LYS A 85 -9.34 -1.77 6.11
N ILE A 86 -10.42 -1.09 5.75
CA ILE A 86 -10.87 -1.01 4.37
C ILE A 86 -10.71 0.43 3.88
N LEU A 87 -9.87 0.58 2.88
CA LEU A 87 -9.64 1.87 2.20
C LEU A 87 -10.71 2.03 1.11
N GLY A 88 -11.53 3.04 1.22
CA GLY A 88 -12.61 3.27 0.27
C GLY A 88 -13.48 4.45 0.69
N THR A 89 -14.62 4.61 0.04
CA THR A 89 -15.48 5.78 0.25
C THR A 89 -16.78 5.48 0.99
N ARG A 90 -17.04 4.23 1.33
CA ARG A 90 -18.30 3.85 1.99
C ARG A 90 -18.19 4.04 3.50
N LEU A 91 -18.24 5.29 3.94
CA LEU A 91 -18.05 5.64 5.34
C LEU A 91 -19.05 4.96 6.27
N SER A 92 -20.30 4.80 5.81
CA SER A 92 -21.34 4.13 6.60
C SER A 92 -21.05 2.65 6.85
N GLU A 93 -20.16 2.05 6.05
CA GLU A 93 -19.76 0.65 6.18
C GLU A 93 -18.39 0.51 6.87
N GLY A 94 -17.89 1.59 7.46
CA GLY A 94 -16.62 1.55 8.16
C GLY A 94 -15.39 1.74 7.28
N GLN A 95 -15.57 2.05 6.00
CA GLN A 95 -14.44 2.34 5.11
C GLN A 95 -13.94 3.75 5.33
N LEU A 96 -12.64 3.97 5.09
CA LEU A 96 -12.03 5.29 5.19
C LEU A 96 -11.26 5.61 3.92
N PRO A 97 -11.34 6.87 3.44
CA PRO A 97 -10.58 7.27 2.25
C PRO A 97 -9.09 7.50 2.51
N GLN A 98 -8.69 7.64 3.76
CA GLN A 98 -7.29 7.71 4.17
C GLN A 98 -7.05 6.76 5.32
N ILE A 99 -5.92 6.05 5.27
CA ILE A 99 -5.52 5.12 6.34
C ILE A 99 -4.04 5.29 6.59
N LEU A 100 -3.67 5.49 7.86
CA LEU A 100 -2.28 5.54 8.29
C LEU A 100 -1.82 4.15 8.69
N VAL A 101 -0.69 3.71 8.12
CA VAL A 101 0.02 2.52 8.59
C VAL A 101 1.25 3.01 9.35
N PRO A 102 1.29 2.81 10.67
CA PRO A 102 2.44 3.28 11.46
C PRO A 102 3.73 2.55 11.10
N ALA A 103 4.85 3.23 11.29
CA ALA A 103 6.17 2.64 11.12
C ALA A 103 6.28 1.36 11.96
N GLY A 104 6.89 0.33 11.39
CA GLY A 104 7.13 -0.93 12.09
C GLY A 104 5.96 -1.90 12.13
N VAL A 105 4.81 -1.53 11.59
CA VAL A 105 3.63 -2.41 11.51
C VAL A 105 3.72 -3.21 10.22
N TRP A 106 3.56 -4.54 10.32
CA TRP A 106 3.49 -5.39 9.15
C TRP A 106 2.18 -5.16 8.43
N GLN A 107 2.23 -4.99 7.12
CA GLN A 107 1.07 -4.69 6.29
C GLN A 107 1.03 -5.52 5.02
N GLY A 108 -0.16 -5.86 4.58
CA GLY A 108 -0.41 -6.47 3.29
C GLY A 108 -1.78 -6.00 2.82
N SER A 109 -2.03 -6.04 1.53
CA SER A 109 -3.29 -5.52 1.01
C SER A 109 -3.75 -6.26 -0.24
N ARG A 110 -5.05 -6.18 -0.48
CA ARG A 110 -5.68 -6.79 -1.66
C ARG A 110 -6.98 -6.05 -1.97
N VAL A 111 -7.46 -6.22 -3.18
CA VAL A 111 -8.79 -5.74 -3.56
C VAL A 111 -9.82 -6.55 -2.79
N VAL A 112 -10.89 -5.89 -2.32
CA VAL A 112 -11.98 -6.60 -1.62
C VAL A 112 -12.58 -7.69 -2.52
N ASP A 113 -13.16 -8.72 -1.89
CA ASP A 113 -13.78 -9.83 -2.61
C ASP A 113 -14.81 -9.33 -3.62
N GLY A 114 -14.73 -9.86 -4.84
CA GLY A 114 -15.62 -9.47 -5.92
C GLY A 114 -15.21 -8.20 -6.66
N GLY A 115 -14.19 -7.51 -6.18
CA GLY A 115 -13.67 -6.30 -6.84
C GLY A 115 -12.78 -6.63 -8.02
N LYS A 116 -12.59 -5.65 -8.88
CA LYS A 116 -11.77 -5.80 -10.09
C LYS A 116 -10.40 -5.17 -9.93
N PHE A 117 -10.36 -3.93 -9.43
CA PHE A 117 -9.11 -3.22 -9.17
C PHE A 117 -9.35 -2.12 -8.14
N SER A 118 -8.26 -1.69 -7.51
CA SER A 118 -8.27 -0.55 -6.59
C SER A 118 -7.06 0.31 -6.88
N LEU A 119 -7.29 1.60 -7.14
CA LEU A 119 -6.22 2.57 -7.32
C LEU A 119 -6.12 3.44 -6.08
N ALA A 120 -4.95 3.46 -5.50
CA ALA A 120 -4.66 4.25 -4.31
C ALA A 120 -3.41 5.10 -4.56
N GLY A 121 -3.15 6.00 -3.65
CA GLY A 121 -1.84 6.64 -3.55
C GLY A 121 -1.29 6.36 -2.18
N THR A 122 0.03 6.43 -2.02
CA THR A 122 0.63 6.40 -0.69
C THR A 122 1.66 7.53 -0.56
N THR A 123 1.74 8.07 0.63
CA THR A 123 2.66 9.15 0.96
C THR A 123 3.51 8.74 2.15
N MET A 124 4.81 8.98 2.05
CA MET A 124 5.75 8.77 3.16
C MET A 124 6.55 10.03 3.42
N ALA A 125 6.77 10.35 4.68
CA ALA A 125 7.59 11.48 5.12
C ALA A 125 8.34 11.06 6.38
N PRO A 126 9.67 10.95 6.31
CA PRO A 126 10.52 11.15 5.14
C PRO A 126 10.25 10.13 4.03
N ALA A 127 10.79 10.43 2.86
CA ALA A 127 10.54 9.64 1.65
C ALA A 127 10.97 8.19 1.78
N TYR A 128 10.32 7.34 1.01
CA TYR A 128 10.69 5.92 0.93
C TYR A 128 12.10 5.78 0.34
N THR A 129 12.88 4.88 0.95
CA THR A 129 14.14 4.39 0.39
C THR A 129 14.13 2.87 0.48
N ASP A 130 14.93 2.21 -0.36
CA ASP A 130 14.98 0.73 -0.34
C ASP A 130 15.40 0.18 1.02
N GLY A 131 16.18 0.94 1.78
CA GLY A 131 16.60 0.55 3.13
C GLY A 131 15.48 0.55 4.15
N ASP A 132 14.34 1.16 3.84
CA ASP A 132 13.18 1.22 4.74
C ASP A 132 12.31 -0.03 4.65
N TYR A 133 12.44 -0.81 3.58
CA TYR A 133 11.56 -1.94 3.28
C TYR A 133 12.08 -3.25 3.87
N GLU A 134 11.20 -3.97 4.55
CA GLU A 134 11.47 -5.33 5.03
C GLU A 134 10.35 -6.24 4.55
N HIS A 135 10.73 -7.26 3.78
CA HIS A 135 9.78 -8.23 3.23
C HIS A 135 9.47 -9.31 4.26
N GLY A 136 8.18 -9.64 4.40
CA GLY A 136 7.75 -10.73 5.27
C GLY A 136 7.86 -12.06 4.53
N ASP A 137 8.48 -13.06 5.18
CA ASP A 137 8.50 -14.40 4.64
C ASP A 137 7.28 -15.20 5.16
N CYS A 138 7.03 -16.35 4.56
CA CYS A 138 5.89 -17.17 4.94
C CYS A 138 5.89 -17.56 6.41
N ALA A 139 7.04 -17.89 6.95
CA ALA A 139 7.15 -18.30 8.35
C ALA A 139 6.75 -17.17 9.29
N ARG A 140 7.24 -15.95 9.03
CA ARG A 140 6.90 -14.79 9.83
C ARG A 140 5.44 -14.44 9.75
N SER A 141 4.89 -14.46 8.54
CA SER A 141 3.48 -14.15 8.32
C SER A 141 2.59 -15.14 9.04
N GLU A 142 2.93 -16.41 9.00
CA GLU A 142 2.16 -17.48 9.64
C GLU A 142 2.19 -17.41 11.16
N GLU A 143 3.23 -16.86 11.76
CA GLU A 143 3.31 -16.66 13.21
C GLU A 143 2.27 -15.66 13.70
N HIS A 144 1.83 -14.75 12.85
CA HIS A 144 0.88 -13.70 13.19
C HIS A 144 -0.51 -13.98 12.66
N THR A 145 -0.61 -14.54 11.45
CA THR A 145 -1.88 -14.88 10.84
C THR A 145 -1.67 -15.80 9.65
N SER A 146 -2.64 -16.67 9.41
CA SER A 146 -2.69 -17.51 8.21
C SER A 146 -3.61 -16.93 7.14
N GLU A 147 -4.14 -15.72 7.34
CA GLU A 147 -5.16 -15.14 6.46
C GLU A 147 -4.61 -14.57 5.15
N LEU A 148 -3.33 -14.29 5.12
CA LEU A 148 -2.66 -13.85 3.89
C LEU A 148 -1.64 -14.89 3.43
#